data_c5f051d8e93406bed5f5b739774e011b
#
_entry.id   c5f051d8e93406bed5f5b739774e011b
#
_cell.length_a   1.000
_cell.length_b   1.000
_cell.length_c   1.000
_cell.angle_alpha   90.00
_cell.angle_beta   90.00
_cell.angle_gamma   90.00
#
_symmetry.space_group_name_H-M   'P 1'
#
loop_
_entity.id
_entity.type
_entity.pdbx_description
1 polymer ?
#
loop_
_entity_poly.entity_id
_entity_poly.type
_entity_poly.pdbx_seq_one_letter_code
_entity_poly.pdbx_strand_id
1 'polypeptide(L)'
;MQTEIHVGPQVARFNRDATVTLYRDTITKSGADDCQCSSCRNFAQQRTSVYPKEFLELLERIGADPHKELEAFDLGPSSDDSPLRLYGGWFVFCGTIADGVNWRPEHKPESFTYWVTDSFPSGGLPDGVCAVEFLCELPWVIREPQE
;
A
#
# COMPACT_ATOMS: atom_id res chain seq x y z
N MET A 1 21.56 -5.90 7.29
CA MET A 1 21.10 -7.26 7.61
C MET A 1 19.72 -7.48 7.05
N GLN A 2 19.48 -8.59 6.38
CA GLN A 2 18.17 -8.93 5.81
C GLN A 2 17.37 -9.76 6.80
N THR A 3 16.08 -9.49 6.86
CA THR A 3 15.11 -10.22 7.67
C THR A 3 14.01 -10.74 6.76
N GLU A 4 13.26 -11.73 7.19
CA GLU A 4 12.18 -12.31 6.41
C GLU A 4 10.82 -11.90 6.98
N ILE A 5 9.86 -11.70 6.07
CA ILE A 5 8.44 -11.61 6.39
C ILE A 5 7.67 -12.67 5.61
N HIS A 6 6.54 -13.07 6.18
CA HIS A 6 5.62 -14.03 5.57
C HIS A 6 4.27 -13.36 5.38
N VAL A 7 3.76 -13.39 4.13
CA VAL A 7 2.43 -12.87 3.79
C VAL A 7 1.72 -13.99 3.06
N GLY A 8 0.81 -14.70 3.77
CA GLY A 8 0.24 -15.94 3.27
C GLY A 8 1.36 -16.93 2.93
N PRO A 9 1.38 -17.48 1.71
CA PRO A 9 2.46 -18.38 1.28
C PRO A 9 3.70 -17.64 0.80
N GLN A 10 3.70 -16.33 0.78
CA GLN A 10 4.82 -15.52 0.29
C GLN A 10 5.90 -15.38 1.35
N VAL A 11 7.15 -15.40 0.90
CA VAL A 11 8.31 -15.11 1.73
C VAL A 11 9.09 -13.99 1.06
N ALA A 12 9.29 -12.90 1.77
CA ALA A 12 10.08 -11.78 1.29
C ALA A 12 11.23 -11.51 2.27
N ARG A 13 12.37 -11.12 1.72
CA ARG A 13 13.52 -10.68 2.51
C ARG A 13 13.66 -9.18 2.36
N PHE A 14 13.95 -8.50 3.44
CA PHE A 14 13.99 -7.04 3.43
C PHE A 14 15.15 -6.52 4.27
N ASN A 15 15.57 -5.29 3.93
CA ASN A 15 16.54 -4.52 4.70
C ASN A 15 15.79 -3.31 5.29
N ARG A 16 15.52 -3.37 6.59
CA ARG A 16 14.74 -2.32 7.26
C ARG A 16 15.43 -0.97 7.22
N ASP A 17 16.72 -0.93 7.50
CA ASP A 17 17.47 0.34 7.54
C ASP A 17 17.47 1.03 6.16
N ALA A 18 17.64 0.25 5.10
CA ALA A 18 17.59 0.77 3.74
C ALA A 18 16.18 1.30 3.41
N THR A 19 15.14 0.62 3.87
CA THR A 19 13.75 1.07 3.67
C THR A 19 13.48 2.37 4.43
N VAL A 20 13.89 2.47 5.69
CA VAL A 20 13.75 3.69 6.48
C VAL A 20 14.44 4.87 5.79
N THR A 21 15.65 4.65 5.27
CA THR A 21 16.39 5.67 4.53
C THR A 21 15.65 6.08 3.25
N LEU A 22 15.08 5.13 2.54
CA LEU A 22 14.31 5.38 1.31
C LEU A 22 13.13 6.31 1.59
N TYR A 23 12.38 6.07 2.67
CA TYR A 23 11.23 6.89 3.05
C TYR A 23 11.64 8.26 3.57
N ARG A 24 12.79 8.35 4.21
CA ARG A 24 13.31 9.64 4.68
C ARG A 24 13.81 10.52 3.54
N ASP A 25 14.57 9.95 2.60
CA ASP A 25 15.34 10.73 1.63
C ASP A 25 14.71 10.77 0.23
N THR A 26 13.94 9.77 -0.16
CA THR A 26 13.40 9.65 -1.52
C THR A 26 11.89 9.77 -1.57
N ILE A 27 11.18 9.05 -0.72
CA ILE A 27 9.71 9.08 -0.67
C ILE A 27 9.30 10.15 0.36
N THR A 28 9.36 11.41 -0.04
CA THR A 28 9.13 12.54 0.87
C THR A 28 7.66 12.91 1.00
N LYS A 29 6.81 12.42 0.08
CA LYS A 29 5.36 12.66 0.07
C LYS A 29 4.62 11.38 -0.29
N SER A 30 3.40 11.25 0.21
CA SER A 30 2.53 10.18 -0.25
C SER A 30 2.03 10.44 -1.67
N GLY A 31 1.70 9.39 -2.41
CA GLY A 31 1.11 9.52 -3.74
C GLY A 31 -0.22 10.25 -3.72
N ALA A 32 -1.05 10.00 -2.69
CA ALA A 32 -2.34 10.68 -2.54
C ALA A 32 -2.17 12.17 -2.28
N ASP A 33 -1.20 12.57 -1.45
CA ASP A 33 -0.93 13.99 -1.18
C ASP A 33 -0.36 14.70 -2.41
N ASP A 34 0.41 14.01 -3.23
CA ASP A 34 0.96 14.56 -4.45
C ASP A 34 -0.10 14.74 -5.55
N CYS A 35 -0.99 13.77 -5.71
CA CYS A 35 -2.05 13.78 -6.73
C CYS A 35 -3.09 14.87 -6.49
N GLN A 36 -3.60 14.98 -5.26
CA GLN A 36 -4.59 15.97 -4.82
C GLN A 36 -5.94 15.94 -5.57
N CYS A 37 -6.27 14.88 -6.31
CA CYS A 37 -7.62 14.72 -6.86
C CYS A 37 -8.61 14.38 -5.74
N SER A 38 -9.92 14.44 -6.02
CA SER A 38 -10.93 14.18 -4.99
C SER A 38 -10.82 12.75 -4.42
N SER A 39 -10.56 11.78 -5.27
CA SER A 39 -10.36 10.39 -4.80
C SER A 39 -9.16 10.28 -3.86
N CYS A 40 -8.05 10.92 -4.19
CA CYS A 40 -6.85 10.93 -3.34
C CYS A 40 -7.09 11.68 -2.04
N ARG A 41 -7.80 12.80 -2.08
CA ARG A 41 -8.16 13.56 -0.85
C ARG A 41 -9.08 12.75 0.05
N ASN A 42 -10.02 12.00 -0.52
CA ASN A 42 -10.89 11.12 0.24
C ASN A 42 -10.08 10.04 0.96
N PHE A 43 -9.12 9.44 0.28
CA PHE A 43 -8.20 8.47 0.89
C PHE A 43 -7.36 9.12 1.99
N ALA A 44 -6.74 10.25 1.70
CA ALA A 44 -5.85 10.94 2.65
C ALA A 44 -6.57 11.34 3.94
N GLN A 45 -7.86 11.70 3.85
CA GLN A 45 -8.67 12.06 5.01
C GLN A 45 -8.85 10.88 5.97
N GLN A 46 -8.78 9.66 5.47
CA GLN A 46 -8.98 8.44 6.23
C GLN A 46 -7.68 7.68 6.51
N ARG A 47 -6.55 8.19 6.01
CA ARG A 47 -5.25 7.50 6.15
C ARG A 47 -5.01 7.14 7.61
N THR A 48 -4.37 6.03 7.84
CA THR A 48 -4.09 5.36 9.10
C THR A 48 -5.28 4.67 9.73
N SER A 49 -6.49 5.24 9.70
CA SER A 49 -7.68 4.52 10.17
C SER A 49 -8.11 3.39 9.21
N VAL A 50 -7.62 3.45 7.95
CA VAL A 50 -7.87 2.44 6.93
C VAL A 50 -7.16 1.12 7.25
N TYR A 51 -5.97 1.20 7.85
CA TYR A 51 -5.07 0.06 7.96
C TYR A 51 -5.33 -0.76 9.23
N PRO A 52 -5.54 -2.09 9.11
CA PRO A 52 -5.64 -2.94 10.29
C PRO A 52 -4.33 -2.92 11.08
N LYS A 53 -4.42 -3.25 12.36
CA LYS A 53 -3.26 -3.30 13.25
C LYS A 53 -2.16 -4.20 12.69
N GLU A 54 -2.51 -5.37 12.17
CA GLU A 54 -1.52 -6.32 11.61
C GLU A 54 -0.78 -5.73 10.40
N PHE A 55 -1.46 -4.92 9.58
CA PHE A 55 -0.84 -4.27 8.45
C PHE A 55 0.11 -3.15 8.89
N LEU A 56 -0.30 -2.36 9.89
CA LEU A 56 0.57 -1.33 10.48
C LEU A 56 1.82 -1.96 11.11
N GLU A 57 1.68 -3.11 11.75
CA GLU A 57 2.82 -3.85 12.32
C GLU A 57 3.76 -4.34 11.21
N LEU A 58 3.21 -4.80 10.09
CA LEU A 58 4.01 -5.19 8.94
C LEU A 58 4.80 -4.00 8.39
N LEU A 59 4.15 -2.86 8.19
CA LEU A 59 4.82 -1.65 7.70
C LEU A 59 5.94 -1.22 8.63
N GLU A 60 5.69 -1.21 9.93
CA GLU A 60 6.72 -0.89 10.94
C GLU A 60 7.90 -1.86 10.84
N ARG A 61 7.63 -3.14 10.70
CA ARG A 61 8.67 -4.15 10.62
C ARG A 61 9.57 -3.99 9.41
N ILE A 62 9.00 -3.65 8.25
CA ILE A 62 9.80 -3.45 7.02
C ILE A 62 10.41 -2.07 6.93
N GLY A 63 10.01 -1.13 7.79
CA GLY A 63 10.54 0.24 7.81
C GLY A 63 9.80 1.21 6.91
N ALA A 64 8.58 0.87 6.48
CA ALA A 64 7.75 1.75 5.66
C ALA A 64 6.96 2.71 6.53
N ASP A 65 6.80 3.94 6.05
CA ASP A 65 6.03 4.97 6.75
C ASP A 65 4.56 4.88 6.31
N PRO A 66 3.61 4.60 7.22
CA PRO A 66 2.20 4.46 6.85
C PRO A 66 1.57 5.75 6.32
N HIS A 67 2.23 6.90 6.48
CA HIS A 67 1.77 8.18 5.93
C HIS A 67 2.32 8.45 4.52
N LYS A 68 3.09 7.53 3.94
CA LYS A 68 3.80 7.77 2.68
C LYS A 68 3.65 6.60 1.71
N GLU A 69 2.41 6.21 1.43
CA GLU A 69 2.17 5.23 0.36
C GLU A 69 2.74 5.77 -0.95
N LEU A 70 3.33 4.91 -1.76
CA LEU A 70 3.88 5.31 -3.06
C LEU A 70 2.75 5.81 -3.97
N GLU A 71 1.65 5.08 -4.01
CA GLU A 71 0.42 5.48 -4.69
C GLU A 71 -0.79 4.94 -3.94
N ALA A 72 -1.89 5.67 -4.03
CA ALA A 72 -3.21 5.19 -3.69
C ALA A 72 -4.10 5.47 -4.89
N PHE A 73 -4.98 4.54 -5.23
CA PHE A 73 -5.82 4.68 -6.42
C PHE A 73 -7.23 4.17 -6.14
N ASP A 74 -8.19 4.85 -6.76
CA ASP A 74 -9.61 4.54 -6.66
C ASP A 74 -9.99 3.66 -7.85
N LEU A 75 -10.46 2.45 -7.57
CA LEU A 75 -10.86 1.47 -8.59
C LEU A 75 -12.35 1.50 -8.88
N GLY A 76 -13.08 2.45 -8.29
CA GLY A 76 -14.50 2.62 -8.50
C GLY A 76 -15.36 2.01 -7.40
N PRO A 77 -16.69 1.96 -7.59
CA PRO A 77 -17.56 1.34 -6.59
C PRO A 77 -17.18 -0.11 -6.33
N SER A 78 -17.24 -0.54 -5.07
CA SER A 78 -16.87 -1.92 -4.71
C SER A 78 -17.89 -2.94 -5.25
N SER A 79 -19.12 -2.53 -5.44
CA SER A 79 -20.17 -3.27 -6.15
C SER A 79 -21.23 -2.30 -6.63
N ASP A 80 -22.16 -2.76 -7.49
CA ASP A 80 -23.20 -1.91 -8.07
C ASP A 80 -24.09 -1.25 -7.01
N ASP A 81 -24.31 -1.92 -5.89
CA ASP A 81 -25.22 -1.46 -4.84
C ASP A 81 -24.49 -0.91 -3.60
N SER A 82 -23.16 -0.88 -3.63
CA SER A 82 -22.40 -0.46 -2.45
C SER A 82 -22.12 1.04 -2.46
N PRO A 83 -22.24 1.70 -1.30
CA PRO A 83 -21.78 3.08 -1.16
C PRO A 83 -20.25 3.16 -1.01
N LEU A 84 -19.57 2.01 -0.87
CA LEU A 84 -18.14 1.95 -0.67
C LEU A 84 -17.40 1.94 -2.00
N ARG A 85 -16.22 2.52 -2.02
CA ARG A 85 -15.33 2.50 -3.18
C ARG A 85 -14.14 1.60 -2.89
N LEU A 86 -13.72 0.85 -3.90
CA LEU A 86 -12.55 -0.02 -3.81
C LEU A 86 -11.30 0.82 -4.05
N TYR A 87 -10.41 0.83 -3.07
CA TYR A 87 -9.13 1.50 -3.16
C TYR A 87 -8.00 0.48 -3.11
N GLY A 88 -6.91 0.79 -3.79
CA GLY A 88 -5.67 0.05 -3.68
C GLY A 88 -4.50 1.00 -3.50
N GLY A 89 -3.33 0.45 -3.23
CA GLY A 89 -2.12 1.24 -3.10
C GLY A 89 -0.91 0.37 -2.87
N TRP A 90 0.27 1.03 -2.87
CA TRP A 90 1.56 0.36 -2.68
C TRP A 90 2.39 1.06 -1.63
N PHE A 91 3.04 0.25 -0.78
CA PHE A 91 4.15 0.68 0.07
C PHE A 91 5.42 -0.02 -0.39
N VAL A 92 6.42 0.74 -0.77
CA VAL A 92 7.68 0.19 -1.27
C VAL A 92 8.58 -0.23 -0.11
N PHE A 93 9.39 -1.25 -0.30
CA PHE A 93 10.44 -1.63 0.64
C PHE A 93 11.66 -2.16 -0.10
N CYS A 94 12.81 -2.05 0.52
CA CYS A 94 14.06 -2.58 -0.02
C CYS A 94 14.13 -4.06 0.31
N GLY A 95 14.08 -4.89 -0.72
CA GLY A 95 14.06 -6.33 -0.52
C GLY A 95 13.76 -7.11 -1.79
N THR A 96 13.57 -8.41 -1.61
CA THR A 96 13.28 -9.36 -2.69
C THR A 96 12.22 -10.35 -2.24
N ILE A 97 11.46 -10.89 -3.19
CA ILE A 97 10.50 -11.95 -2.90
C ILE A 97 11.19 -13.27 -3.16
N ALA A 98 11.39 -14.05 -2.10
CA ALA A 98 12.07 -15.33 -2.17
C ALA A 98 11.15 -16.47 -2.60
N ASP A 99 9.85 -16.35 -2.32
CA ASP A 99 8.87 -17.39 -2.61
C ASP A 99 7.50 -16.76 -2.82
N GLY A 100 6.70 -17.34 -3.75
CA GLY A 100 5.32 -16.92 -3.96
C GLY A 100 5.15 -15.59 -4.69
N VAL A 101 6.07 -15.20 -5.57
CA VAL A 101 6.07 -13.88 -6.23
C VAL A 101 4.79 -13.60 -7.02
N ASN A 102 4.12 -14.63 -7.53
CA ASN A 102 2.90 -14.48 -8.32
C ASN A 102 1.62 -14.75 -7.53
N TRP A 103 1.76 -15.03 -6.22
CA TRP A 103 0.58 -15.29 -5.40
C TRP A 103 -0.20 -14.00 -5.14
N ARG A 104 -1.52 -14.09 -5.24
CA ARG A 104 -2.44 -13.02 -4.87
C ARG A 104 -3.62 -13.61 -4.11
N PRO A 105 -4.00 -13.01 -2.98
CA PRO A 105 -5.22 -13.43 -2.29
C PRO A 105 -6.44 -12.96 -3.06
N GLU A 106 -7.55 -13.65 -2.87
CA GLU A 106 -8.85 -13.18 -3.36
C GLU A 106 -9.34 -12.07 -2.43
N HIS A 107 -9.72 -10.93 -3.00
CA HIS A 107 -10.28 -9.85 -2.21
C HIS A 107 -11.73 -10.17 -1.84
N LYS A 108 -12.04 -10.12 -0.56
CA LYS A 108 -13.40 -10.32 -0.05
C LYS A 108 -14.03 -8.97 0.30
N PRO A 109 -15.34 -8.79 0.02
CA PRO A 109 -16.03 -7.55 0.39
C PRO A 109 -15.81 -7.18 1.86
N GLU A 110 -15.65 -5.88 2.11
CA GLU A 110 -15.48 -5.29 3.45
C GLU A 110 -14.23 -5.78 4.19
N SER A 111 -13.26 -6.39 3.48
CA SER A 111 -12.00 -6.83 4.06
C SER A 111 -10.84 -5.95 3.62
N PHE A 112 -9.73 -6.05 4.34
CA PHE A 112 -8.45 -5.46 3.96
C PHE A 112 -7.55 -6.59 3.47
N THR A 113 -7.15 -6.50 2.20
CA THR A 113 -6.38 -7.56 1.53
C THR A 113 -5.01 -7.00 1.16
N TYR A 114 -3.95 -7.76 1.37
CA TYR A 114 -2.61 -7.33 1.00
C TYR A 114 -1.71 -8.52 0.64
N TRP A 115 -0.70 -8.22 -0.16
CA TRP A 115 0.31 -9.20 -0.61
C TRP A 115 1.57 -8.44 -1.01
N VAL A 116 2.68 -9.16 -1.23
CA VAL A 116 3.92 -8.56 -1.73
C VAL A 116 4.06 -8.80 -3.21
N THR A 117 4.63 -7.83 -3.92
CA THR A 117 4.78 -7.87 -5.38
C THR A 117 6.09 -7.19 -5.80
N ASP A 118 6.67 -7.66 -6.89
CA ASP A 118 7.79 -6.97 -7.56
C ASP A 118 7.34 -6.23 -8.82
N SER A 119 6.04 -6.29 -9.14
CA SER A 119 5.45 -5.62 -10.30
C SER A 119 4.62 -4.42 -9.84
N PHE A 120 5.19 -3.23 -9.92
CA PHE A 120 4.56 -1.98 -9.53
C PHE A 120 5.31 -0.82 -10.20
N PRO A 121 4.71 0.40 -10.25
CA PRO A 121 5.39 1.54 -10.88
C PRO A 121 6.55 2.01 -10.01
N SER A 122 7.76 1.60 -10.38
CA SER A 122 8.98 1.84 -9.62
C SER A 122 9.91 2.89 -10.23
N GLY A 123 9.43 3.65 -11.23
CA GLY A 123 10.23 4.69 -11.86
C GLY A 123 10.76 5.71 -10.86
N GLY A 124 12.03 6.03 -10.93
CA GLY A 124 12.67 6.95 -9.99
C GLY A 124 13.12 6.31 -8.68
N LEU A 125 12.85 5.03 -8.47
CA LEU A 125 13.31 4.30 -7.28
C LEU A 125 14.58 3.52 -7.59
N PRO A 126 15.41 3.23 -6.58
CA PRO A 126 16.61 2.41 -6.79
C PRO A 126 16.23 0.97 -7.14
N ASP A 127 17.20 0.21 -7.66
CA ASP A 127 17.04 -1.23 -7.84
C ASP A 127 16.90 -1.94 -6.50
N GLY A 128 16.36 -3.15 -6.52
CA GLY A 128 16.25 -3.97 -5.31
C GLY A 128 15.09 -3.57 -4.41
N VAL A 129 14.01 -3.07 -4.99
CA VAL A 129 12.80 -2.72 -4.26
C VAL A 129 11.64 -3.63 -4.66
N CYS A 130 10.76 -3.86 -3.70
CA CYS A 130 9.48 -4.54 -3.87
C CYS A 130 8.40 -3.67 -3.25
N ALA A 131 7.16 -4.11 -3.33
CA ALA A 131 6.05 -3.39 -2.71
C ALA A 131 5.13 -4.34 -1.95
N VAL A 132 4.51 -3.80 -0.91
CA VAL A 132 3.30 -4.38 -0.32
C VAL A 132 2.13 -3.67 -0.98
N GLU A 133 1.32 -4.41 -1.70
CA GLU A 133 0.11 -3.88 -2.33
C GLU A 133 -1.10 -4.22 -1.47
N PHE A 134 -2.08 -3.33 -1.42
CA PHE A 134 -3.28 -3.56 -0.64
C PHE A 134 -4.54 -3.19 -1.42
N LEU A 135 -5.65 -3.81 -1.02
CA LEU A 135 -7.00 -3.48 -1.47
C LEU A 135 -7.89 -3.31 -0.24
N CYS A 136 -8.73 -2.28 -0.25
CA CYS A 136 -9.68 -2.02 0.82
C CYS A 136 -10.90 -1.30 0.27
N GLU A 137 -11.97 -1.27 1.03
CA GLU A 137 -13.21 -0.58 0.66
C GLU A 137 -13.43 0.57 1.62
N LEU A 138 -13.62 1.77 1.08
CA LEU A 138 -13.72 3.00 1.86
C LEU A 138 -14.98 3.78 1.53
N PRO A 139 -15.61 4.40 2.53
CA PRO A 139 -16.70 5.34 2.28
C PRO A 139 -16.17 6.63 1.68
N TRP A 140 -17.06 7.40 1.06
CA TRP A 140 -16.75 8.75 0.61
C TRP A 140 -17.06 9.72 1.75
N VAL A 141 -16.03 10.33 2.32
CA VAL A 141 -16.16 11.15 3.55
C VAL A 141 -15.94 12.64 3.31
N ILE A 142 -15.45 13.03 2.15
CA ILE A 142 -15.25 14.44 1.83
C ILE A 142 -16.52 15.01 1.18
N ARG A 143 -16.67 16.34 1.21
CA ARG A 143 -17.87 17.00 0.68
C ARG A 143 -17.87 17.16 -0.83
N GLU A 144 -16.71 17.03 -1.45
CA GLU A 144 -16.58 17.16 -2.91
C GLU A 144 -17.24 15.97 -3.60
N PRO A 145 -17.84 16.16 -4.78
CA PRO A 145 -18.44 15.05 -5.51
C PRO A 145 -17.38 14.07 -5.98
N GLN A 146 -17.79 12.83 -6.11
CA GLN A 146 -16.96 11.79 -6.73
C GLN A 146 -16.74 12.13 -8.21
N GLU A 147 -15.51 11.91 -8.65
CA GLU A 147 -15.15 12.09 -10.06
C GLU A 147 -15.45 10.86 -10.90
#